data_1974d93061ddf0c8a477f4ced75cf5f8
#
_entry.id   1974d93061ddf0c8a477f4ced75cf5f8
#
_cell.length_a   1.000
_cell.length_b   1.000
_cell.length_c   1.000
_cell.angle_alpha   90.00
_cell.angle_beta   90.00
_cell.angle_gamma   90.00
#
_symmetry.space_group_name_H-M   'P 1'
#
loop_
_entity.id
_entity.type
_entity.pdbx_description
1 polymer ?
#
loop_
_entity_poly.entity_id
_entity_poly.type
_entity_poly.pdbx_seq_one_letter_code
_entity_poly.pdbx_strand_id
1 'polypeptide(L)'
;MSLKKWVVLSAAGSALLLAGCQNAKADNTNAAGATWSRMEKDNITSMDPSKAVDGISAQAITDTMEGLYRYGGTDLQPGLAKSIVKPTHQGTVYTFKLRSAKWSNGDPVTAQDFVYGWRRTIDPKTKSQYTYLYTGIKNADAIMAGKKKPATLGVKALDQHTFQVTLDHPIPYFNTMLASFFFYPENAKVIAKYGKQYGTKASTLVSNGPYILKNWNGSSTSWQEVKNPTYWNAKKVHIKQINVTAIKDASTAMNLFQSGKLDDAIISGDQAAQAKAMPDYKGLKQTATTYLQLNEKTEPAFKNTKIRQAISHALDRDEFIKKVLQNGSVAATGFTPISLAKDPTTGKDFNQEAAATTKQYSTHDTALAKEL
;
A
#
# COMPACT_ATOMS: atom_id res chain seq x y z
N MET A 1 -15.00 -36.50 77.60
CA MET A 1 -13.94 -36.89 76.67
C MET A 1 -14.38 -36.46 75.30
N SER A 2 -13.98 -35.49 74.88
CA SER A 2 -12.87 -34.79 74.25
C SER A 2 -13.25 -34.43 72.83
N LEU A 3 -13.88 -33.25 72.66
CA LEU A 3 -14.24 -32.55 71.41
C LEU A 3 -13.09 -31.72 70.92
N LYS A 4 -11.91 -32.27 70.72
CA LYS A 4 -10.69 -31.50 70.37
C LYS A 4 -9.86 -32.05 69.24
N LYS A 5 -10.37 -32.85 68.33
CA LYS A 5 -9.57 -33.46 67.25
C LYS A 5 -10.09 -33.26 65.83
N TRP A 6 -11.05 -32.34 65.57
CA TRP A 6 -11.64 -32.20 64.24
C TRP A 6 -11.52 -30.80 63.61
N VAL A 7 -10.62 -29.95 64.12
CA VAL A 7 -10.47 -28.54 63.60
C VAL A 7 -9.16 -28.29 62.87
N VAL A 8 -8.28 -29.30 62.65
CA VAL A 8 -6.97 -29.08 62.04
C VAL A 8 -6.89 -29.57 60.57
N LEU A 9 -7.94 -30.16 59.99
CA LEU A 9 -7.87 -30.64 58.57
C LEU A 9 -8.60 -29.80 57.53
N SER A 10 -9.19 -28.64 57.89
CA SER A 10 -9.89 -27.75 56.93
C SER A 10 -9.15 -26.48 56.57
N ALA A 11 -7.93 -26.28 57.04
CA ALA A 11 -7.13 -25.07 56.75
C ALA A 11 -6.03 -25.31 55.70
N ALA A 12 -5.81 -26.55 55.20
CA ALA A 12 -4.79 -26.89 54.23
C ALA A 12 -5.30 -27.01 52.75
N GLY A 13 -6.62 -26.88 52.55
CA GLY A 13 -7.25 -27.02 51.23
C GLY A 13 -7.48 -25.75 50.41
N SER A 14 -7.32 -24.57 51.03
CA SER A 14 -7.68 -23.26 50.39
C SER A 14 -6.50 -22.46 49.89
N ALA A 15 -5.27 -22.93 50.00
CA ALA A 15 -4.05 -22.21 49.57
C ALA A 15 -3.49 -22.65 48.20
N LEU A 16 -4.17 -23.53 47.46
CA LEU A 16 -3.69 -24.05 46.18
C LEU A 16 -4.44 -23.57 44.93
N LEU A 17 -5.33 -22.58 45.04
CA LEU A 17 -6.12 -22.05 43.92
C LEU A 17 -5.76 -20.61 43.51
N LEU A 18 -4.67 -20.02 44.03
CA LEU A 18 -4.24 -18.64 43.69
C LEU A 18 -2.88 -18.56 42.92
N ALA A 19 -2.38 -19.68 42.40
CA ALA A 19 -1.13 -19.71 41.62
C ALA A 19 -1.38 -19.92 40.11
N GLY A 20 -2.52 -19.45 39.58
CA GLY A 20 -2.91 -19.67 38.18
C GLY A 20 -3.02 -18.43 37.29
N CYS A 21 -2.56 -17.26 37.74
CA CYS A 21 -2.46 -16.07 36.87
C CYS A 21 -1.03 -15.53 36.86
N GLN A 22 -0.07 -16.36 36.52
CA GLN A 22 1.21 -15.86 36.02
C GLN A 22 1.05 -15.58 34.53
N ASN A 23 1.23 -14.31 34.18
CA ASN A 23 1.41 -13.83 32.82
C ASN A 23 2.25 -14.82 32.00
N ALA A 24 1.61 -15.60 31.16
CA ALA A 24 2.26 -16.12 30.00
C ALA A 24 2.56 -14.92 29.11
N LYS A 25 3.74 -14.30 29.30
CA LYS A 25 4.38 -13.58 28.22
C LYS A 25 4.47 -14.61 27.10
N ALA A 26 3.65 -14.43 26.06
CA ALA A 26 3.82 -15.16 24.84
C ALA A 26 5.24 -14.87 24.37
N ASP A 27 6.14 -15.81 24.53
CA ASP A 27 7.45 -15.81 23.91
C ASP A 27 7.20 -15.83 22.39
N ASN A 28 7.29 -14.66 21.79
CA ASN A 28 7.07 -14.39 20.37
C ASN A 28 8.27 -14.89 19.53
N THR A 29 8.84 -16.03 19.85
CA THR A 29 10.07 -16.56 19.23
C THR A 29 9.86 -17.62 18.17
N ASN A 30 8.64 -17.79 17.60
CA ASN A 30 8.47 -18.63 16.40
C ASN A 30 7.27 -18.19 15.55
N ALA A 31 7.42 -17.10 14.83
CA ALA A 31 6.45 -16.63 13.83
C ALA A 31 6.32 -17.57 12.60
N ALA A 32 7.13 -18.62 12.51
CA ALA A 32 7.04 -19.62 11.45
C ALA A 32 5.79 -20.49 11.64
N GLY A 33 4.65 -20.01 11.12
CA GLY A 33 3.38 -20.71 11.19
C GLY A 33 2.27 -19.96 11.89
N ALA A 34 2.51 -18.74 12.36
CA ALA A 34 1.51 -17.88 13.00
C ALA A 34 0.46 -17.39 11.99
N THR A 35 -0.74 -17.21 12.48
CA THR A 35 -1.79 -16.39 11.84
C THR A 35 -1.61 -14.97 12.33
N TRP A 36 -1.76 -14.01 11.41
CA TRP A 36 -1.76 -12.59 11.70
C TRP A 36 -3.16 -12.02 11.45
N SER A 37 -3.73 -11.32 12.39
CA SER A 37 -5.05 -10.69 12.28
C SER A 37 -4.88 -9.18 12.23
N ARG A 38 -5.22 -8.57 11.09
CA ARG A 38 -5.12 -7.12 10.89
C ARG A 38 -6.45 -6.52 10.44
N MET A 39 -6.56 -5.21 10.60
CA MET A 39 -7.68 -4.47 10.05
C MET A 39 -7.30 -3.71 8.79
N GLU A 40 -8.33 -3.41 7.99
CA GLU A 40 -8.31 -2.34 6.99
C GLU A 40 -9.47 -1.37 7.27
N LYS A 41 -9.36 -0.13 6.79
CA LYS A 41 -10.40 0.89 7.05
C LYS A 41 -11.64 0.75 6.17
N ASP A 42 -11.53 0.01 5.07
CA ASP A 42 -12.64 -0.27 4.15
C ASP A 42 -12.40 -1.59 3.40
N ASN A 43 -13.30 -1.93 2.49
CA ASN A 43 -13.26 -3.14 1.70
C ASN A 43 -12.35 -2.98 0.47
N ILE A 44 -11.87 -4.12 -0.06
CA ILE A 44 -11.23 -4.17 -1.39
C ILE A 44 -12.27 -3.79 -2.44
N THR A 45 -11.95 -2.84 -3.32
CA THR A 45 -12.82 -2.44 -4.43
C THR A 45 -12.52 -3.20 -5.72
N SER A 46 -11.26 -3.56 -5.95
CA SER A 46 -10.82 -4.32 -7.12
C SER A 46 -9.46 -4.99 -6.87
N MET A 47 -9.33 -6.22 -7.33
CA MET A 47 -8.05 -6.94 -7.41
C MET A 47 -7.48 -6.99 -8.83
N ASP A 48 -8.00 -6.18 -9.74
CA ASP A 48 -7.46 -6.00 -11.09
C ASP A 48 -6.38 -4.91 -11.07
N PRO A 49 -5.07 -5.23 -11.25
CA PRO A 49 -3.99 -4.24 -11.20
C PRO A 49 -4.15 -3.07 -12.16
N SER A 50 -4.80 -3.31 -13.31
CA SER A 50 -5.08 -2.26 -14.29
C SER A 50 -6.22 -1.32 -13.89
N LYS A 51 -7.02 -1.65 -12.85
CA LYS A 51 -8.24 -0.92 -12.49
C LYS A 51 -8.33 -0.49 -11.03
N ALA A 52 -7.57 -1.10 -10.13
CA ALA A 52 -7.54 -0.73 -8.73
C ALA A 52 -7.06 0.72 -8.55
N VAL A 53 -7.72 1.48 -7.67
CA VAL A 53 -7.46 2.92 -7.50
C VAL A 53 -7.34 3.34 -6.03
N ASP A 54 -7.54 2.42 -5.09
CA ASP A 54 -7.53 2.68 -3.65
C ASP A 54 -6.38 1.95 -2.94
N GLY A 55 -6.01 2.45 -1.76
CA GLY A 55 -4.88 1.92 -0.99
C GLY A 55 -5.10 0.51 -0.45
N ILE A 56 -6.35 0.12 -0.16
CA ILE A 56 -6.67 -1.19 0.41
C ILE A 56 -6.54 -2.27 -0.67
N SER A 57 -7.10 -2.00 -1.86
CA SER A 57 -6.88 -2.83 -3.04
C SER A 57 -5.39 -2.94 -3.41
N ALA A 58 -4.66 -1.81 -3.34
CA ALA A 58 -3.22 -1.77 -3.59
C ALA A 58 -2.43 -2.67 -2.62
N GLN A 59 -2.77 -2.64 -1.33
CA GLN A 59 -2.15 -3.49 -0.32
C GLN A 59 -2.43 -4.98 -0.62
N ALA A 60 -3.68 -5.36 -0.83
CA ALA A 60 -4.05 -6.75 -1.13
C ALA A 60 -3.42 -7.25 -2.44
N ILE A 61 -3.31 -6.39 -3.47
CA ILE A 61 -2.59 -6.73 -4.71
C ILE A 61 -1.10 -6.95 -4.42
N THR A 62 -0.47 -6.06 -3.65
CA THR A 62 0.96 -6.17 -3.31
C THR A 62 1.25 -7.40 -2.45
N ASP A 63 0.34 -7.81 -1.58
CA ASP A 63 0.47 -9.02 -0.76
C ASP A 63 0.31 -10.30 -1.61
N THR A 64 -0.49 -10.25 -2.66
CA THR A 64 -0.83 -11.45 -3.47
C THR A 64 -0.12 -11.52 -4.83
N MET A 65 0.46 -10.43 -5.29
CA MET A 65 1.18 -10.35 -6.57
C MET A 65 2.56 -9.73 -6.39
N GLU A 66 3.45 -9.97 -7.34
CA GLU A 66 4.79 -9.40 -7.37
C GLU A 66 5.14 -8.94 -8.78
N GLY A 67 5.77 -7.76 -8.86
CA GLY A 67 6.28 -7.16 -10.09
C GLY A 67 7.77 -7.35 -10.29
N LEU A 68 8.38 -6.50 -11.14
CA LEU A 68 9.83 -6.50 -11.38
C LEU A 68 10.59 -6.19 -10.09
N TYR A 69 10.10 -5.21 -9.34
CA TYR A 69 10.69 -4.70 -8.10
C TYR A 69 9.64 -4.60 -7.00
N ARG A 70 10.10 -4.40 -5.78
CA ARG A 70 9.30 -4.14 -4.59
C ARG A 70 10.07 -3.21 -3.66
N TYR A 71 9.38 -2.65 -2.67
CA TYR A 71 10.04 -1.94 -1.57
C TYR A 71 10.31 -2.89 -0.39
N GLY A 72 11.49 -2.77 0.20
CA GLY A 72 11.83 -3.32 1.51
C GLY A 72 12.09 -2.15 2.47
N GLY A 73 11.03 -1.69 3.17
CA GLY A 73 11.08 -0.38 3.80
C GLY A 73 11.11 0.73 2.75
N THR A 74 12.13 1.57 2.76
CA THR A 74 12.36 2.65 1.77
C THR A 74 13.21 2.20 0.58
N ASP A 75 13.83 1.02 0.65
CA ASP A 75 14.79 0.58 -0.34
C ASP A 75 14.15 -0.21 -1.48
N LEU A 76 14.50 0.13 -2.70
CA LEU A 76 14.10 -0.62 -3.86
C LEU A 76 14.82 -1.98 -3.89
N GLN A 77 14.08 -3.06 -3.98
CA GLN A 77 14.58 -4.43 -4.00
C GLN A 77 14.12 -5.18 -5.26
N PRO A 78 14.94 -6.13 -5.76
CA PRO A 78 14.52 -7.04 -6.80
C PRO A 78 13.35 -7.92 -6.36
N GLY A 79 12.28 -7.94 -7.18
CA GLY A 79 11.18 -8.89 -7.10
C GLY A 79 11.37 -10.01 -8.11
N LEU A 80 10.55 -10.05 -9.17
CA LEU A 80 10.72 -11.00 -10.27
C LEU A 80 11.95 -10.71 -11.13
N ALA A 81 12.43 -9.47 -11.22
CA ALA A 81 13.73 -9.19 -11.80
C ALA A 81 14.85 -9.71 -10.88
N LYS A 82 15.92 -10.29 -11.48
CA LYS A 82 17.05 -10.84 -10.71
C LYS A 82 17.90 -9.76 -10.02
N SER A 83 17.91 -8.55 -10.58
CA SER A 83 18.67 -7.40 -10.07
C SER A 83 18.00 -6.09 -10.46
N ILE A 84 18.36 -5.00 -9.80
CA ILE A 84 18.03 -3.65 -10.27
C ILE A 84 18.94 -3.35 -11.47
N VAL A 85 18.32 -3.06 -12.63
CA VAL A 85 19.06 -2.89 -13.88
C VAL A 85 19.45 -1.43 -14.12
N LYS A 86 20.59 -1.23 -14.72
CA LYS A 86 20.99 0.07 -15.29
C LYS A 86 20.53 0.12 -16.74
N PRO A 87 19.97 1.23 -17.23
CA PRO A 87 19.59 1.36 -18.63
C PRO A 87 20.82 1.43 -19.55
N THR A 88 20.59 1.04 -20.80
CA THR A 88 21.52 1.19 -21.93
C THR A 88 20.99 2.24 -22.92
N HIS A 89 21.67 2.44 -24.04
CA HIS A 89 21.24 3.37 -25.09
C HIS A 89 20.91 4.76 -24.53
N GLN A 90 21.89 5.37 -23.86
CA GLN A 90 21.75 6.72 -23.28
C GLN A 90 20.57 6.84 -22.30
N GLY A 91 20.29 5.77 -21.55
CA GLY A 91 19.26 5.79 -20.50
C GLY A 91 17.86 5.41 -20.96
N THR A 92 17.67 4.94 -22.21
CA THR A 92 16.34 4.70 -22.79
C THR A 92 15.94 3.23 -22.89
N VAL A 93 16.87 2.27 -22.73
CA VAL A 93 16.54 0.84 -22.85
C VAL A 93 16.85 0.10 -21.55
N TYR A 94 15.84 -0.55 -20.99
CA TYR A 94 15.93 -1.38 -19.81
C TYR A 94 15.68 -2.84 -20.19
N THR A 95 16.60 -3.74 -19.83
CA THR A 95 16.47 -5.17 -20.10
C THR A 95 16.53 -5.97 -18.79
N PHE A 96 15.41 -6.58 -18.43
CA PHE A 96 15.22 -7.30 -17.16
C PHE A 96 15.36 -8.81 -17.40
N LYS A 97 16.26 -9.45 -16.65
CA LYS A 97 16.31 -10.92 -16.54
C LYS A 97 15.39 -11.36 -15.40
N LEU A 98 14.38 -12.14 -15.72
CA LEU A 98 13.37 -12.61 -14.78
C LEU A 98 13.80 -13.89 -14.08
N ARG A 99 13.35 -14.06 -12.83
CA ARG A 99 13.43 -15.32 -12.09
C ARG A 99 12.45 -16.33 -12.69
N SER A 100 12.73 -17.61 -12.51
CA SER A 100 11.70 -18.63 -12.67
C SER A 100 10.67 -18.50 -11.54
N ALA A 101 9.43 -18.27 -11.91
CA ALA A 101 8.32 -18.10 -10.99
C ALA A 101 7.04 -18.73 -11.58
N LYS A 102 6.06 -19.00 -10.75
CA LYS A 102 4.78 -19.59 -11.14
C LYS A 102 3.62 -18.78 -10.60
N TRP A 103 2.56 -18.72 -11.36
CA TRP A 103 1.25 -18.37 -10.88
C TRP A 103 0.69 -19.46 -9.95
N SER A 104 -0.23 -19.13 -9.07
CA SER A 104 -0.84 -20.06 -8.11
C SER A 104 -1.65 -21.20 -8.75
N ASN A 105 -1.97 -21.09 -10.04
CA ASN A 105 -2.58 -22.14 -10.86
C ASN A 105 -1.56 -23.07 -11.53
N GLY A 106 -0.25 -22.85 -11.29
CA GLY A 106 0.85 -23.64 -11.87
C GLY A 106 1.43 -23.12 -13.19
N ASP A 107 0.76 -22.18 -13.87
CA ASP A 107 1.31 -21.55 -15.08
C ASP A 107 2.64 -20.85 -14.78
N PRO A 108 3.64 -20.85 -15.70
CA PRO A 108 4.84 -20.05 -15.50
C PRO A 108 4.53 -18.54 -15.58
N VAL A 109 5.22 -17.75 -14.77
CA VAL A 109 5.27 -16.28 -14.95
C VAL A 109 6.36 -15.97 -15.96
N THR A 110 6.01 -15.23 -17.00
CA THR A 110 6.88 -14.96 -18.15
C THR A 110 7.01 -13.49 -18.47
N ALA A 111 7.98 -13.12 -19.28
CA ALA A 111 8.09 -11.77 -19.84
C ALA A 111 6.85 -11.35 -20.64
N GLN A 112 6.14 -12.31 -21.23
CA GLN A 112 4.91 -12.05 -21.99
C GLN A 112 3.76 -11.61 -21.07
N ASP A 113 3.71 -12.04 -19.80
CA ASP A 113 2.71 -11.58 -18.83
C ASP A 113 2.90 -10.10 -18.50
N PHE A 114 4.14 -9.62 -18.46
CA PHE A 114 4.44 -8.18 -18.34
C PHE A 114 4.02 -7.41 -19.60
N VAL A 115 4.38 -7.91 -20.78
CA VAL A 115 3.97 -7.30 -22.06
C VAL A 115 2.45 -7.20 -22.14
N TYR A 116 1.74 -8.25 -21.75
CA TYR A 116 0.29 -8.30 -21.76
C TYR A 116 -0.32 -7.30 -20.76
N GLY A 117 0.10 -7.34 -19.49
CA GLY A 117 -0.42 -6.47 -18.44
C GLY A 117 -0.23 -4.99 -18.79
N TRP A 118 0.97 -4.61 -19.23
CA TRP A 118 1.25 -3.21 -19.57
C TRP A 118 0.46 -2.73 -20.77
N ARG A 119 0.34 -3.56 -21.82
CA ARG A 119 -0.50 -3.24 -23.00
C ARG A 119 -1.97 -3.15 -22.65
N ARG A 120 -2.43 -3.99 -21.75
CA ARG A 120 -3.81 -3.97 -21.25
C ARG A 120 -4.08 -2.71 -20.42
N THR A 121 -3.19 -2.36 -19.50
CA THR A 121 -3.35 -1.16 -18.67
C THR A 121 -3.47 0.11 -19.52
N ILE A 122 -2.62 0.26 -20.55
CA ILE A 122 -2.61 1.46 -21.39
C ILE A 122 -3.70 1.46 -22.49
N ASP A 123 -4.36 0.33 -22.73
CA ASP A 123 -5.45 0.26 -23.72
C ASP A 123 -6.62 1.13 -23.24
N PRO A 124 -7.08 2.14 -24.03
CA PRO A 124 -8.25 2.96 -23.69
C PRO A 124 -9.51 2.15 -23.35
N LYS A 125 -9.64 0.95 -23.90
CA LYS A 125 -10.76 0.03 -23.62
C LYS A 125 -10.76 -0.49 -22.18
N THR A 126 -9.61 -0.57 -21.54
CA THR A 126 -9.45 -0.98 -20.13
C THR A 126 -9.96 0.09 -19.17
N LYS A 127 -9.92 1.37 -19.59
CA LYS A 127 -10.34 2.54 -18.78
C LYS A 127 -9.55 2.65 -17.47
N SER A 128 -8.26 2.31 -17.48
CA SER A 128 -7.38 2.52 -16.34
C SER A 128 -7.24 4.01 -16.05
N GLN A 129 -7.33 4.38 -14.77
CA GLN A 129 -7.12 5.77 -14.33
C GLN A 129 -5.63 6.15 -14.21
N TYR A 130 -4.73 5.17 -14.27
CA TYR A 130 -3.29 5.33 -14.05
C TYR A 130 -2.46 5.21 -15.33
N THR A 131 -3.08 5.33 -16.51
CA THR A 131 -2.37 5.27 -17.79
C THR A 131 -1.27 6.32 -17.93
N TYR A 132 -1.43 7.49 -17.27
CA TYR A 132 -0.44 8.57 -17.27
C TYR A 132 0.93 8.16 -16.70
N LEU A 133 0.99 7.11 -15.85
CA LEU A 133 2.24 6.57 -15.32
C LEU A 133 3.09 5.90 -16.40
N TYR A 134 2.51 5.62 -17.56
CA TYR A 134 3.21 5.04 -18.71
C TYR A 134 3.82 6.09 -19.65
N THR A 135 3.52 7.40 -19.44
CA THR A 135 4.12 8.51 -20.20
C THR A 135 5.64 8.40 -20.21
N GLY A 136 6.24 8.58 -21.39
CA GLY A 136 7.67 8.41 -21.61
C GLY A 136 8.11 6.99 -21.99
N ILE A 137 7.25 5.98 -21.87
CA ILE A 137 7.47 4.69 -22.52
C ILE A 137 7.13 4.86 -24.00
N LYS A 138 7.98 4.36 -24.88
CA LYS A 138 7.83 4.54 -26.33
C LYS A 138 6.41 4.23 -26.82
N ASN A 139 5.82 5.17 -27.53
CA ASN A 139 4.46 5.17 -28.07
C ASN A 139 3.32 5.29 -27.01
N ALA A 140 3.60 5.37 -25.72
CA ALA A 140 2.55 5.40 -24.68
C ALA A 140 1.55 6.53 -24.91
N ASP A 141 2.04 7.77 -25.08
CA ASP A 141 1.18 8.95 -25.25
C ASP A 141 0.31 8.87 -26.53
N ALA A 142 0.87 8.31 -27.60
CA ALA A 142 0.11 8.10 -28.84
C ALA A 142 -0.97 7.02 -28.70
N ILE A 143 -0.75 6.01 -27.86
CA ILE A 143 -1.75 4.98 -27.55
C ILE A 143 -2.86 5.55 -26.67
N MET A 144 -2.52 6.30 -25.61
CA MET A 144 -3.47 6.98 -24.77
C MET A 144 -4.37 7.96 -25.54
N ALA A 145 -3.79 8.63 -26.52
CA ALA A 145 -4.52 9.53 -27.43
C ALA A 145 -5.32 8.78 -28.52
N GLY A 146 -5.34 7.44 -28.53
CA GLY A 146 -6.03 6.63 -29.54
C GLY A 146 -5.36 6.63 -30.92
N LYS A 147 -4.18 7.23 -31.09
CA LYS A 147 -3.46 7.36 -32.37
C LYS A 147 -2.67 6.11 -32.75
N LYS A 148 -2.34 5.25 -31.78
CA LYS A 148 -1.62 3.97 -31.99
C LYS A 148 -2.29 2.82 -31.25
N LYS A 149 -2.06 1.59 -31.72
CA LYS A 149 -2.56 0.36 -31.08
C LYS A 149 -1.71 0.02 -29.84
N PRO A 150 -2.30 -0.54 -28.74
CA PRO A 150 -1.56 -0.99 -27.57
C PRO A 150 -0.39 -1.93 -27.86
N ALA A 151 -0.50 -2.74 -28.95
CA ALA A 151 0.55 -3.64 -29.39
C ALA A 151 1.88 -2.94 -29.75
N THR A 152 1.84 -1.62 -30.02
CA THR A 152 3.03 -0.83 -30.39
C THR A 152 3.75 -0.21 -29.20
N LEU A 153 3.24 -0.39 -27.97
CA LEU A 153 3.93 0.04 -26.76
C LEU A 153 5.37 -0.48 -26.74
N GLY A 154 6.30 0.35 -26.30
CA GLY A 154 7.74 0.06 -26.24
C GLY A 154 8.14 -1.03 -25.27
N VAL A 155 7.42 -2.16 -25.26
CA VAL A 155 7.71 -3.33 -24.41
C VAL A 155 7.77 -4.60 -25.23
N LYS A 156 8.74 -5.47 -24.90
CA LYS A 156 8.96 -6.75 -25.61
C LYS A 156 9.35 -7.86 -24.64
N ALA A 157 8.86 -9.08 -24.91
CA ALA A 157 9.46 -10.30 -24.40
C ALA A 157 10.49 -10.75 -25.44
N LEU A 158 11.78 -10.69 -25.08
CA LEU A 158 12.86 -11.16 -25.97
C LEU A 158 12.97 -12.69 -25.93
N ASP A 159 12.69 -13.25 -24.79
CA ASP A 159 12.50 -14.67 -24.51
C ASP A 159 11.54 -14.83 -23.31
N GLN A 160 11.33 -16.06 -22.85
CA GLN A 160 10.42 -16.33 -21.72
C GLN A 160 10.83 -15.60 -20.42
N HIS A 161 12.12 -15.34 -20.23
CA HIS A 161 12.68 -14.76 -19.01
C HIS A 161 13.39 -13.42 -19.23
N THR A 162 13.23 -12.80 -20.41
CA THR A 162 13.85 -11.51 -20.70
C THR A 162 12.81 -10.52 -21.18
N PHE A 163 12.50 -9.56 -20.30
CA PHE A 163 11.59 -8.45 -20.59
C PHE A 163 12.37 -7.18 -20.91
N GLN A 164 11.99 -6.47 -21.95
CA GLN A 164 12.65 -5.24 -22.37
C GLN A 164 11.64 -4.09 -22.49
N VAL A 165 12.05 -2.93 -21.99
CA VAL A 165 11.31 -1.66 -22.10
C VAL A 165 12.17 -0.64 -22.83
N THR A 166 11.55 0.09 -23.76
CA THR A 166 12.15 1.22 -24.47
C THR A 166 11.40 2.50 -24.09
N LEU A 167 12.12 3.52 -23.66
CA LEU A 167 11.61 4.84 -23.36
C LEU A 167 11.83 5.79 -24.55
N ASP A 168 11.05 6.87 -24.63
CA ASP A 168 11.24 7.94 -25.61
C ASP A 168 12.38 8.90 -25.20
N HIS A 169 12.64 9.01 -23.88
CA HIS A 169 13.72 9.80 -23.29
C HIS A 169 14.14 9.16 -21.95
N PRO A 170 15.32 9.48 -21.41
CA PRO A 170 15.73 8.99 -20.09
C PRO A 170 14.81 9.46 -18.97
N ILE A 171 14.39 8.54 -18.11
CA ILE A 171 13.60 8.81 -16.90
C ILE A 171 14.43 8.35 -15.69
N PRO A 172 15.06 9.24 -14.92
CA PRO A 172 15.98 8.84 -13.84
C PRO A 172 15.34 7.98 -12.74
N TYR A 173 14.03 8.18 -12.49
CA TYR A 173 13.26 7.46 -11.46
C TYR A 173 12.48 6.27 -12.03
N PHE A 174 12.71 5.83 -13.25
CA PHE A 174 11.94 4.75 -13.89
C PHE A 174 11.97 3.46 -13.08
N ASN A 175 13.13 3.03 -12.58
CA ASN A 175 13.22 1.83 -11.74
C ASN A 175 12.33 1.91 -10.49
N THR A 176 12.24 3.08 -9.85
CA THR A 176 11.42 3.30 -8.67
C THR A 176 9.93 3.12 -8.97
N MET A 177 9.47 3.57 -10.14
CA MET A 177 8.08 3.40 -10.58
C MET A 177 7.70 1.92 -10.71
N LEU A 178 8.64 1.06 -11.12
CA LEU A 178 8.39 -0.36 -11.40
C LEU A 178 8.11 -1.21 -10.15
N ALA A 179 8.26 -0.66 -8.96
CA ALA A 179 7.81 -1.30 -7.72
C ALA A 179 6.30 -1.17 -7.50
N SER A 180 5.63 -0.26 -8.22
CA SER A 180 4.19 -0.08 -8.13
C SER A 180 3.41 -1.20 -8.84
N PHE A 181 2.29 -1.58 -8.23
CA PHE A 181 1.42 -2.65 -8.75
C PHE A 181 0.85 -2.35 -10.15
N PHE A 182 0.82 -1.11 -10.58
CA PHE A 182 0.40 -0.73 -11.94
C PHE A 182 1.28 -1.32 -13.05
N PHE A 183 2.50 -1.75 -12.70
CA PHE A 183 3.47 -2.36 -13.60
C PHE A 183 3.62 -3.87 -13.37
N TYR A 184 2.69 -4.50 -12.66
CA TYR A 184 2.75 -5.94 -12.39
C TYR A 184 2.38 -6.77 -13.63
N PRO A 185 2.85 -8.03 -13.71
CA PRO A 185 2.45 -8.94 -14.77
C PRO A 185 0.99 -9.35 -14.60
N GLU A 186 0.32 -9.68 -15.70
CA GLU A 186 -1.05 -10.17 -15.70
C GLU A 186 -1.16 -11.47 -16.52
N ASN A 187 -1.88 -12.47 -15.99
CA ASN A 187 -2.09 -13.74 -16.66
C ASN A 187 -3.19 -13.61 -17.72
N ALA A 188 -2.79 -13.56 -18.98
CA ALA A 188 -3.69 -13.36 -20.13
C ALA A 188 -4.79 -14.45 -20.22
N LYS A 189 -4.45 -15.73 -19.91
CA LYS A 189 -5.41 -16.83 -19.96
C LYS A 189 -6.51 -16.68 -18.92
N VAL A 190 -6.14 -16.26 -17.71
CA VAL A 190 -7.09 -16.06 -16.61
C VAL A 190 -8.00 -14.87 -16.91
N ILE A 191 -7.44 -13.78 -17.44
CA ILE A 191 -8.23 -12.61 -17.83
C ILE A 191 -9.18 -12.95 -19.00
N ALA A 192 -8.72 -13.69 -19.98
CA ALA A 192 -9.59 -14.13 -21.09
C ALA A 192 -10.73 -15.05 -20.59
N LYS A 193 -10.42 -15.95 -19.62
CA LYS A 193 -11.43 -16.87 -19.05
C LYS A 193 -12.53 -16.13 -18.29
N TYR A 194 -12.17 -15.13 -17.47
CA TYR A 194 -13.13 -14.47 -16.59
C TYR A 194 -13.67 -13.14 -17.13
N GLY A 195 -13.00 -12.53 -18.10
CA GLY A 195 -13.45 -11.29 -18.75
C GLY A 195 -13.73 -10.19 -17.72
N LYS A 196 -14.95 -9.67 -17.70
CA LYS A 196 -15.38 -8.60 -16.78
C LYS A 196 -15.37 -9.02 -15.30
N GLN A 197 -15.35 -10.31 -15.00
CA GLN A 197 -15.32 -10.81 -13.62
C GLN A 197 -13.88 -10.91 -13.05
N TYR A 198 -12.85 -10.76 -13.89
CA TYR A 198 -11.48 -10.73 -13.38
C TYR A 198 -11.29 -9.59 -12.36
N GLY A 199 -10.67 -9.88 -11.23
CA GLY A 199 -10.44 -8.90 -10.18
C GLY A 199 -11.64 -8.57 -9.29
N THR A 200 -12.80 -9.25 -9.44
CA THR A 200 -14.01 -8.95 -8.66
C THR A 200 -14.27 -9.91 -7.50
N LYS A 201 -13.58 -11.04 -7.46
CA LYS A 201 -13.65 -12.04 -6.36
C LYS A 201 -12.44 -12.94 -6.36
N ALA A 202 -12.12 -13.54 -5.23
CA ALA A 202 -10.92 -14.38 -5.04
C ALA A 202 -10.87 -15.56 -6.03
N SER A 203 -12.02 -16.15 -6.38
CA SER A 203 -12.09 -17.30 -7.31
C SER A 203 -11.81 -16.96 -8.77
N THR A 204 -11.72 -15.68 -9.12
CA THR A 204 -11.40 -15.21 -10.49
C THR A 204 -9.96 -14.72 -10.63
N LEU A 205 -9.11 -14.99 -9.63
CA LEU A 205 -7.73 -14.51 -9.55
C LEU A 205 -6.74 -15.65 -9.58
N VAL A 206 -5.51 -15.32 -9.95
CA VAL A 206 -4.30 -16.10 -9.69
C VAL A 206 -3.24 -15.16 -9.13
N SER A 207 -2.43 -15.69 -8.22
CA SER A 207 -1.39 -14.94 -7.50
C SER A 207 -0.01 -15.42 -7.95
N ASN A 208 0.96 -14.52 -8.00
CA ASN A 208 2.37 -14.84 -8.20
C ASN A 208 3.25 -14.27 -7.07
N GLY A 209 2.61 -13.66 -6.06
CA GLY A 209 3.23 -13.10 -4.86
C GLY A 209 3.21 -14.05 -3.66
N PRO A 210 3.58 -13.54 -2.47
CA PRO A 210 3.74 -14.33 -1.25
C PRO A 210 2.45 -14.98 -0.75
N TYR A 211 1.28 -14.40 -1.06
CA TYR A 211 -0.02 -14.89 -0.60
C TYR A 211 -1.01 -15.13 -1.74
N ILE A 212 -2.07 -15.87 -1.42
CA ILE A 212 -3.25 -16.11 -2.26
C ILE A 212 -4.45 -15.57 -1.52
N LEU A 213 -5.24 -14.71 -2.19
CA LEU A 213 -6.48 -14.18 -1.64
C LEU A 213 -7.55 -15.28 -1.56
N LYS A 214 -8.22 -15.39 -0.41
CA LYS A 214 -9.30 -16.34 -0.13
C LYS A 214 -10.47 -15.62 0.54
N ASN A 215 -11.67 -16.23 0.42
CA ASN A 215 -12.88 -15.81 1.13
C ASN A 215 -13.32 -14.37 0.84
N TRP A 216 -12.91 -13.80 -0.30
CA TRP A 216 -13.36 -12.51 -0.78
C TRP A 216 -14.26 -12.68 -2.01
N ASN A 217 -15.47 -12.11 -1.97
CA ASN A 217 -16.48 -12.22 -3.00
C ASN A 217 -16.82 -10.90 -3.72
N GLY A 218 -16.03 -9.84 -3.48
CA GLY A 218 -16.24 -8.50 -4.04
C GLY A 218 -16.99 -7.55 -3.12
N SER A 219 -17.72 -8.03 -2.12
CA SER A 219 -18.44 -7.23 -1.13
C SER A 219 -18.15 -7.65 0.32
N SER A 220 -17.31 -8.65 0.53
CA SER A 220 -16.96 -9.14 1.86
C SER A 220 -16.27 -8.06 2.68
N THR A 221 -16.66 -7.92 3.95
CA THR A 221 -15.99 -7.07 4.93
C THR A 221 -14.81 -7.76 5.61
N SER A 222 -14.50 -8.99 5.22
CA SER A 222 -13.33 -9.72 5.66
C SER A 222 -12.83 -10.66 4.57
N TRP A 223 -11.54 -10.95 4.58
CA TRP A 223 -10.89 -11.89 3.67
C TRP A 223 -9.67 -12.52 4.33
N GLN A 224 -9.08 -13.48 3.64
CA GLN A 224 -7.86 -14.15 4.07
C GLN A 224 -6.81 -14.07 2.97
N GLU A 225 -5.56 -13.92 3.38
CA GLU A 225 -4.39 -14.04 2.54
C GLU A 225 -3.60 -15.23 3.04
N VAL A 226 -3.62 -16.33 2.28
CA VAL A 226 -3.00 -17.61 2.67
C VAL A 226 -1.68 -17.75 1.95
N LYS A 227 -0.63 -18.16 2.66
CA LYS A 227 0.72 -18.35 2.10
C LYS A 227 0.66 -19.12 0.77
N ASN A 228 1.29 -18.57 -0.26
CA ASN A 228 1.39 -19.15 -1.58
C ASN A 228 2.56 -20.14 -1.64
N PRO A 229 2.33 -21.45 -1.73
CA PRO A 229 3.41 -22.44 -1.77
C PRO A 229 4.19 -22.39 -3.09
N THR A 230 3.61 -21.83 -4.17
CA THR A 230 4.27 -21.73 -5.49
C THR A 230 5.06 -20.45 -5.66
N TYR A 231 5.03 -19.53 -4.67
CA TYR A 231 5.82 -18.31 -4.71
C TYR A 231 7.32 -18.61 -4.75
N TRP A 232 8.08 -17.99 -5.64
CA TRP A 232 9.50 -18.28 -5.82
C TRP A 232 10.32 -18.13 -4.53
N ASN A 233 9.89 -17.26 -3.62
CA ASN A 233 10.55 -16.99 -2.35
C ASN A 233 9.74 -17.46 -1.13
N ALA A 234 8.91 -18.48 -1.30
CA ALA A 234 8.01 -18.99 -0.25
C ALA A 234 8.73 -19.36 1.07
N LYS A 235 10.01 -19.75 0.99
CA LYS A 235 10.82 -20.07 2.19
C LYS A 235 11.02 -18.86 3.12
N LYS A 236 10.94 -17.64 2.61
CA LYS A 236 11.08 -16.38 3.37
C LYS A 236 9.73 -15.84 3.88
N VAL A 237 8.63 -16.46 3.54
CA VAL A 237 7.30 -16.12 4.05
C VAL A 237 7.04 -16.90 5.31
N HIS A 238 7.04 -16.24 6.46
CA HIS A 238 6.93 -16.89 7.79
C HIS A 238 5.48 -17.00 8.27
N ILE A 239 4.65 -15.99 7.99
CA ILE A 239 3.22 -15.99 8.35
C ILE A 239 2.47 -16.91 7.40
N LYS A 240 1.70 -17.89 7.93
CA LYS A 240 0.94 -18.83 7.11
C LYS A 240 -0.35 -18.23 6.57
N GLN A 241 -0.98 -17.34 7.35
CA GLN A 241 -2.27 -16.76 7.03
C GLN A 241 -2.39 -15.38 7.63
N ILE A 242 -2.94 -14.46 6.87
CA ILE A 242 -3.34 -13.14 7.34
C ILE A 242 -4.87 -13.09 7.26
N ASN A 243 -5.53 -12.84 8.38
CA ASN A 243 -6.95 -12.55 8.44
C ASN A 243 -7.13 -11.04 8.42
N VAL A 244 -7.88 -10.54 7.45
CA VAL A 244 -8.14 -9.10 7.31
C VAL A 244 -9.60 -8.82 7.54
N THR A 245 -9.92 -7.80 8.34
CA THR A 245 -11.29 -7.37 8.61
C THR A 245 -11.41 -5.86 8.38
N ALA A 246 -12.41 -5.44 7.63
CA ALA A 246 -12.72 -4.03 7.45
C ALA A 246 -13.38 -3.46 8.71
N ILE A 247 -12.71 -2.51 9.38
CA ILE A 247 -13.18 -1.88 10.62
C ILE A 247 -13.05 -0.37 10.45
N LYS A 248 -14.19 0.33 10.39
CA LYS A 248 -14.23 1.78 10.13
C LYS A 248 -14.07 2.61 11.40
N ASP A 249 -14.46 2.05 12.53
CA ASP A 249 -14.45 2.74 13.82
C ASP A 249 -13.15 2.46 14.60
N ALA A 250 -12.42 3.53 14.95
CA ALA A 250 -11.13 3.43 15.63
C ALA A 250 -11.23 2.91 17.08
N SER A 251 -12.36 3.13 17.73
CA SER A 251 -12.61 2.64 19.10
C SER A 251 -12.83 1.13 19.09
N THR A 252 -13.61 0.63 18.11
CA THR A 252 -13.77 -0.81 17.87
C THR A 252 -12.44 -1.47 17.57
N ALA A 253 -11.60 -0.86 16.70
CA ALA A 253 -10.28 -1.36 16.38
C ALA A 253 -9.37 -1.46 17.60
N MET A 254 -9.34 -0.42 18.44
CA MET A 254 -8.58 -0.40 19.69
C MET A 254 -9.03 -1.50 20.65
N ASN A 255 -10.33 -1.68 20.84
CA ASN A 255 -10.88 -2.72 21.72
C ASN A 255 -10.53 -4.14 21.24
N LEU A 256 -10.55 -4.38 19.91
CA LEU A 256 -10.16 -5.65 19.33
C LEU A 256 -8.66 -5.91 19.48
N PHE A 257 -7.82 -4.89 19.32
CA PHE A 257 -6.38 -4.99 19.56
C PHE A 257 -6.09 -5.29 21.04
N GLN A 258 -6.67 -4.55 21.97
CA GLN A 258 -6.47 -4.75 23.40
C GLN A 258 -6.97 -6.11 23.90
N SER A 259 -7.99 -6.69 23.25
CA SER A 259 -8.49 -8.04 23.56
C SER A 259 -7.73 -9.16 22.83
N GLY A 260 -6.67 -8.85 22.10
CA GLY A 260 -5.86 -9.83 21.35
C GLY A 260 -6.56 -10.44 20.13
N LYS A 261 -7.64 -9.83 19.64
CA LYS A 261 -8.35 -10.28 18.43
C LYS A 261 -7.76 -9.68 17.14
N LEU A 262 -6.98 -8.61 17.27
CA LEU A 262 -6.15 -8.04 16.21
C LEU A 262 -4.69 -7.99 16.69
N ASP A 263 -3.77 -8.28 15.79
CA ASP A 263 -2.33 -8.14 16.00
C ASP A 263 -1.83 -6.74 15.63
N ASP A 264 -2.58 -6.04 14.78
CA ASP A 264 -2.40 -4.61 14.52
C ASP A 264 -3.73 -3.89 14.32
N ALA A 265 -3.76 -2.59 14.63
CA ALA A 265 -4.92 -1.73 14.46
C ALA A 265 -4.50 -0.35 13.98
N ILE A 266 -5.22 0.18 12.97
CA ILE A 266 -5.04 1.54 12.46
C ILE A 266 -5.96 2.47 13.24
N ILE A 267 -5.39 3.36 14.03
CA ILE A 267 -6.13 4.27 14.90
C ILE A 267 -5.91 5.73 14.51
N SER A 268 -6.82 6.59 14.92
CA SER A 268 -6.79 8.04 14.66
C SER A 268 -7.55 8.81 15.76
N GLY A 269 -7.41 10.13 15.76
CA GLY A 269 -8.11 10.98 16.73
C GLY A 269 -7.78 10.64 18.19
N ASP A 270 -8.81 10.59 19.03
CA ASP A 270 -8.66 10.37 20.48
C ASP A 270 -8.02 9.03 20.83
N GLN A 271 -8.28 7.98 20.05
CA GLN A 271 -7.66 6.67 20.23
C GLN A 271 -6.15 6.72 19.97
N ALA A 272 -5.72 7.49 18.95
CA ALA A 272 -4.29 7.70 18.70
C ALA A 272 -3.63 8.48 19.85
N ALA A 273 -4.30 9.48 20.40
CA ALA A 273 -3.81 10.24 21.55
C ALA A 273 -3.62 9.34 22.78
N GLN A 274 -4.61 8.49 23.09
CA GLN A 274 -4.55 7.54 24.21
C GLN A 274 -3.46 6.48 24.02
N ALA A 275 -3.30 5.99 22.79
CA ALA A 275 -2.34 4.94 22.49
C ALA A 275 -0.87 5.39 22.48
N LYS A 276 -0.57 6.70 22.44
CA LYS A 276 0.82 7.21 22.42
C LYS A 276 1.67 6.72 23.60
N ALA A 277 1.05 6.43 24.75
CA ALA A 277 1.73 5.88 25.92
C ALA A 277 1.91 4.36 25.85
N MET A 278 1.33 3.68 24.88
CA MET A 278 1.44 2.22 24.75
C MET A 278 2.79 1.85 24.09
N PRO A 279 3.48 0.80 24.59
CA PRO A 279 4.78 0.37 24.03
C PRO A 279 4.69 -0.03 22.55
N ASP A 280 3.53 -0.53 22.13
CA ASP A 280 3.29 -1.04 20.78
C ASP A 280 2.85 0.06 19.79
N TYR A 281 2.66 1.30 20.26
CA TYR A 281 2.29 2.41 19.39
C TYR A 281 3.41 2.75 18.40
N LYS A 282 3.07 2.83 17.12
CA LYS A 282 3.97 3.23 16.04
C LYS A 282 3.34 4.32 15.19
N GLY A 283 3.95 5.48 15.16
CA GLY A 283 3.59 6.57 14.22
C GLY A 283 4.30 6.34 12.87
N LEU A 284 3.60 5.79 11.90
CA LEU A 284 4.16 5.54 10.56
C LEU A 284 3.88 6.73 9.65
N LYS A 285 4.94 7.45 9.26
CA LYS A 285 4.84 8.52 8.26
C LYS A 285 4.55 7.91 6.89
N GLN A 286 3.55 8.46 6.20
CA GLN A 286 3.19 8.07 4.86
C GLN A 286 3.62 9.12 3.84
N THR A 287 3.89 8.70 2.61
CA THR A 287 4.19 9.56 1.48
C THR A 287 2.90 10.14 0.87
N ALA A 288 2.13 10.83 1.70
CA ALA A 288 0.82 11.37 1.32
C ALA A 288 0.63 12.78 1.86
N THR A 289 0.01 13.63 1.06
CA THR A 289 -0.44 14.97 1.45
C THR A 289 -1.96 15.04 1.36
N THR A 290 -2.61 15.37 2.47
CA THR A 290 -4.05 15.66 2.49
C THR A 290 -4.29 17.12 2.16
N TYR A 291 -5.19 17.40 1.25
CA TYR A 291 -5.50 18.76 0.80
C TYR A 291 -6.99 18.95 0.52
N LEU A 292 -7.44 20.21 0.50
CA LEU A 292 -8.76 20.58 0.06
C LEU A 292 -8.75 20.80 -1.46
N GLN A 293 -9.57 20.03 -2.17
CA GLN A 293 -9.79 20.26 -3.60
C GLN A 293 -10.96 21.23 -3.78
N LEU A 294 -10.65 22.44 -4.29
CA LEU A 294 -11.66 23.43 -4.60
C LEU A 294 -12.19 23.21 -6.02
N ASN A 295 -13.51 23.06 -6.16
CA ASN A 295 -14.14 22.76 -7.44
C ASN A 295 -14.41 24.05 -8.24
N GLU A 296 -13.43 24.48 -9.02
CA GLU A 296 -13.52 25.69 -9.86
C GLU A 296 -14.54 25.57 -11.01
N LYS A 297 -15.00 24.37 -11.33
CA LYS A 297 -15.95 24.12 -12.41
C LYS A 297 -17.38 24.40 -11.98
N THR A 298 -17.77 23.91 -10.80
CA THR A 298 -19.14 24.05 -10.27
C THR A 298 -19.32 25.28 -9.41
N GLU A 299 -18.22 25.82 -8.83
CA GLU A 299 -18.22 27.02 -8.02
C GLU A 299 -17.25 28.06 -8.65
N PRO A 300 -17.78 28.99 -9.49
CA PRO A 300 -16.95 29.94 -10.23
C PRO A 300 -16.12 30.88 -9.36
N ALA A 301 -16.54 31.14 -8.10
CA ALA A 301 -15.80 31.96 -7.16
C ALA A 301 -14.38 31.42 -6.93
N PHE A 302 -14.22 30.08 -6.94
CA PHE A 302 -12.90 29.44 -6.77
C PHE A 302 -11.94 29.62 -7.95
N LYS A 303 -12.38 30.16 -9.11
CA LYS A 303 -11.49 30.58 -10.19
C LYS A 303 -10.63 31.78 -9.78
N ASN A 304 -11.12 32.58 -8.83
CA ASN A 304 -10.35 33.70 -8.28
C ASN A 304 -9.23 33.16 -7.35
N THR A 305 -8.00 33.41 -7.73
CA THR A 305 -6.82 32.98 -6.96
C THR A 305 -6.80 33.57 -5.55
N LYS A 306 -7.24 34.83 -5.37
CA LYS A 306 -7.30 35.47 -4.04
C LYS A 306 -8.22 34.74 -3.09
N ILE A 307 -9.40 34.29 -3.54
CA ILE A 307 -10.32 33.48 -2.72
C ILE A 307 -9.66 32.17 -2.29
N ARG A 308 -8.95 31.48 -3.20
CA ARG A 308 -8.23 30.25 -2.83
C ARG A 308 -7.10 30.50 -1.83
N GLN A 309 -6.38 31.61 -1.99
CA GLN A 309 -5.35 32.02 -1.04
C GLN A 309 -5.94 32.40 0.31
N ALA A 310 -7.04 33.15 0.34
CA ALA A 310 -7.76 33.50 1.57
C ALA A 310 -8.18 32.27 2.35
N ILE A 311 -8.77 31.25 1.69
CA ILE A 311 -9.09 29.96 2.32
C ILE A 311 -7.83 29.29 2.88
N SER A 312 -6.73 29.31 2.15
CA SER A 312 -5.47 28.72 2.61
C SER A 312 -4.92 29.41 3.87
N HIS A 313 -4.97 30.75 3.93
CA HIS A 313 -4.51 31.52 5.08
C HIS A 313 -5.47 31.42 6.29
N ALA A 314 -6.77 31.21 6.05
CA ALA A 314 -7.74 31.02 7.13
C ALA A 314 -7.57 29.68 7.88
N LEU A 315 -6.93 28.69 7.26
CA LEU A 315 -6.78 27.36 7.85
C LEU A 315 -5.60 27.28 8.82
N ASP A 316 -5.87 27.06 10.10
CA ASP A 316 -4.85 26.70 11.10
C ASP A 316 -4.52 25.21 10.99
N ARG A 317 -3.49 24.89 10.22
CA ARG A 317 -3.03 23.53 9.99
C ARG A 317 -2.43 22.90 11.22
N ASP A 318 -1.73 23.67 12.03
CA ASP A 318 -1.09 23.19 13.26
C ASP A 318 -2.14 22.84 14.33
N GLU A 319 -3.15 23.70 14.49
CA GLU A 319 -4.24 23.43 15.42
C GLU A 319 -5.06 22.21 14.96
N PHE A 320 -5.37 22.10 13.68
CA PHE A 320 -6.07 20.95 13.12
C PHE A 320 -5.32 19.63 13.39
N ILE A 321 -4.00 19.63 13.17
CA ILE A 321 -3.18 18.45 13.41
C ILE A 321 -3.11 18.09 14.88
N LYS A 322 -2.91 19.10 15.76
CA LYS A 322 -2.73 18.89 17.19
C LYS A 322 -4.03 18.51 17.90
N LYS A 323 -5.16 19.11 17.50
CA LYS A 323 -6.44 18.93 18.19
C LYS A 323 -7.39 17.93 17.55
N VAL A 324 -7.33 17.78 16.20
CA VAL A 324 -8.27 16.91 15.47
C VAL A 324 -7.62 15.61 15.06
N LEU A 325 -6.47 15.66 14.36
CA LEU A 325 -5.85 14.43 13.84
C LEU A 325 -5.12 13.63 14.91
N GLN A 326 -4.34 14.28 15.76
CA GLN A 326 -3.57 13.70 16.87
C GLN A 326 -2.70 12.47 16.52
N ASN A 327 -2.49 12.19 15.24
CA ASN A 327 -1.90 10.96 14.71
C ASN A 327 -0.42 11.09 14.28
N GLY A 328 0.24 12.23 14.60
CA GLY A 328 1.64 12.47 14.22
C GLY A 328 1.82 13.05 12.82
N SER A 329 0.75 13.45 12.14
CA SER A 329 0.82 14.25 10.90
C SER A 329 1.58 15.55 11.12
N VAL A 330 2.13 16.13 10.05
CA VAL A 330 2.81 17.44 10.05
C VAL A 330 2.10 18.40 9.12
N ALA A 331 2.13 19.70 9.46
CA ALA A 331 1.54 20.73 8.63
C ALA A 331 2.22 20.76 7.25
N ALA A 332 1.41 20.69 6.20
CA ALA A 332 1.92 20.72 4.84
C ALA A 332 2.36 22.16 4.47
N THR A 333 3.58 22.31 4.02
CA THR A 333 4.13 23.55 3.49
C THR A 333 4.12 23.60 1.95
N GLY A 334 3.74 22.49 1.32
CA GLY A 334 3.65 22.33 -0.13
C GLY A 334 2.97 21.00 -0.46
N PHE A 335 2.91 20.67 -1.74
CA PHE A 335 2.22 19.49 -2.23
C PHE A 335 3.04 18.19 -2.02
N THR A 336 4.37 18.28 -2.07
CA THR A 336 5.26 17.14 -1.85
C THR A 336 5.45 16.91 -0.35
N PRO A 337 5.19 15.69 0.18
CA PRO A 337 5.41 15.39 1.59
C PRO A 337 6.90 15.41 1.95
N ILE A 338 7.18 15.65 3.22
CA ILE A 338 8.56 15.54 3.75
C ILE A 338 9.05 14.09 3.65
N SER A 339 10.36 13.94 3.49
CA SER A 339 11.06 12.64 3.40
C SER A 339 10.73 11.80 2.16
N LEU A 340 10.03 12.36 1.17
CA LEU A 340 9.76 11.68 -0.09
C LEU A 340 10.97 11.67 -1.02
N ALA A 341 11.66 12.79 -1.15
CA ALA A 341 12.82 12.93 -2.01
C ALA A 341 13.89 13.80 -1.35
N LYS A 342 15.14 13.44 -1.59
CA LYS A 342 16.32 14.21 -1.15
C LYS A 342 17.13 14.60 -2.36
N ASP A 343 17.70 15.80 -2.32
CA ASP A 343 18.73 16.22 -3.27
C ASP A 343 19.94 15.28 -3.16
N PRO A 344 20.34 14.60 -4.24
CA PRO A 344 21.44 13.62 -4.19
C PRO A 344 22.80 14.26 -3.90
N THR A 345 22.97 15.59 -4.09
CA THR A 345 24.22 16.32 -3.89
C THR A 345 24.30 16.87 -2.48
N THR A 346 23.23 17.50 -1.99
CA THR A 346 23.23 18.19 -0.70
C THR A 346 22.66 17.34 0.44
N GLY A 347 21.92 16.27 0.12
CA GLY A 347 21.17 15.45 1.08
C GLY A 347 19.96 16.14 1.68
N LYS A 348 19.64 17.39 1.26
CA LYS A 348 18.48 18.15 1.74
C LYS A 348 17.18 17.55 1.24
N ASP A 349 16.16 17.62 2.08
CA ASP A 349 14.81 17.20 1.73
C ASP A 349 14.18 18.19 0.74
N PHE A 350 13.59 17.68 -0.34
CA PHE A 350 12.97 18.51 -1.37
C PHE A 350 11.85 19.41 -0.82
N ASN A 351 11.04 18.89 0.12
CA ASN A 351 9.98 19.71 0.74
C ASN A 351 10.56 20.90 1.48
N GLN A 352 11.70 20.74 2.17
CA GLN A 352 12.37 21.83 2.89
C GLN A 352 12.93 22.87 1.93
N GLU A 353 13.48 22.45 0.81
CA GLU A 353 13.97 23.39 -0.23
C GLU A 353 12.82 24.14 -0.89
N ALA A 354 11.75 23.43 -1.27
CA ALA A 354 10.55 24.01 -1.86
C ALA A 354 9.80 24.94 -0.90
N ALA A 355 9.89 24.72 0.42
CA ALA A 355 9.26 25.55 1.43
C ALA A 355 9.70 27.01 1.38
N ALA A 356 10.89 27.32 0.87
CA ALA A 356 11.36 28.68 0.65
C ALA A 356 10.41 29.50 -0.25
N THR A 357 9.73 28.83 -1.19
CA THR A 357 8.78 29.47 -2.13
C THR A 357 7.31 29.19 -1.81
N THR A 358 7.00 28.05 -1.16
CA THR A 358 5.62 27.59 -0.97
C THR A 358 5.04 27.92 0.40
N LYS A 359 5.87 28.03 1.43
CA LYS A 359 5.43 28.28 2.81
C LYS A 359 4.58 29.55 2.97
N GLN A 360 4.87 30.59 2.22
CA GLN A 360 4.10 31.83 2.24
C GLN A 360 2.60 31.64 1.97
N TYR A 361 2.22 30.63 1.16
CA TYR A 361 0.82 30.33 0.83
C TYR A 361 0.13 29.41 1.85
N SER A 362 0.86 28.87 2.81
CA SER A 362 0.35 27.93 3.82
C SER A 362 0.40 28.47 5.24
N THR A 363 0.89 29.69 5.45
CA THR A 363 0.92 30.36 6.76
C THR A 363 -0.49 30.70 7.21
N HIS A 364 -0.85 30.35 8.45
CA HIS A 364 -2.12 30.78 9.05
C HIS A 364 -2.06 32.27 9.33
N ASP A 365 -2.91 33.06 8.68
CA ASP A 365 -3.04 34.51 8.84
C ASP A 365 -4.47 34.94 8.52
N THR A 366 -5.26 35.10 9.57
CA THR A 366 -6.69 35.48 9.45
C THR A 366 -6.89 36.93 9.03
N ALA A 367 -5.92 37.81 9.27
CA ALA A 367 -5.99 39.20 8.84
C ALA A 367 -5.81 39.27 7.33
N LEU A 368 -4.75 38.66 6.79
CA LEU A 368 -4.50 38.55 5.36
C LEU A 368 -5.64 37.80 4.64
N ALA A 369 -6.21 36.75 5.26
CA ALA A 369 -7.33 36.03 4.67
C ALA A 369 -8.59 36.91 4.48
N LYS A 370 -8.80 37.91 5.34
CA LYS A 370 -9.92 38.85 5.21
C LYS A 370 -9.64 39.98 4.18
N GLU A 371 -8.39 40.30 3.98
CA GLU A 371 -7.96 41.33 3.02
C GLU A 371 -8.00 40.87 1.57
N LEU A 372 -7.75 39.57 1.33
CA LEU A 372 -7.72 38.97 0.00
C LEU A 372 -9.12 38.81 -0.61
#